data_06ccb9b42e366258987e7b192db6a796
#
_entry.id   06ccb9b42e366258987e7b192db6a796
#
_cell.length_a   1.000
_cell.length_b   1.000
_cell.length_c   1.000
_cell.angle_alpha   90.00
_cell.angle_beta   90.00
_cell.angle_gamma   90.00
#
_symmetry.space_group_name_H-M   'P 1'
#
loop_
_entity.id
_entity.type
_entity.pdbx_description
1 polymer ?
#
loop_
_entity_poly.entity_id
_entity_poly.type
_entity_poly.pdbx_seq_one_letter_code
_entity_poly.pdbx_strand_id
1 'polypeptide(L)'
;MAPRRKASSVPEGYKEDHSKGAMLRFEDSLPRLPVPTLEETGRRYLKSVHAVVSEAEYEHTKKAVEEFIRPGGAGQTLQERLLARAADPNTKNWLTEWWNNAAYLGYRDPVIPYVSYFYSYRDDRARRDPVKRAAAITTAALEFKSQVDDGSIEPEYLRKIPQAMGSYQYMFNCCRIPADPADYPQKYAAKENQHIVVVRKNQFFKVPLVINGRPLNVSELEQQFERIYKIAQKVPPVGVLTVANRDHWTAARKKLLEAHPANADALREIESSGFLVCLDDASPVTLEERAEQYWHGDGHNRWFDKPLQFIVNENGTAGFMGEHSMMDGSPTHRLNDHLNALIFNNKIDLSAKSVRSDLPDPRPINFHLNEETLEAIDAAAKEHRQQIAAHELRVQAYQGYGKGLIKKFKCSPDAYVQMIIQLAYFKMYGKNRPTYESASTRKFAEGRTETIRTVSDDSVAFCKAITDASVPREEAVRLFRTALAAHSKYTAEASDGKGVDRHLFGLKKLLREGEPLPSIYSDPAFAYSGSWYLSTSQLSSEFFNGYGWSQVIDDGFGIAYMINENSLNFNIVCKRIGAERMSYYLNEAAGDIRDMLMPDLAAEAEKAKL
;
A
#
# COMPACT_ATOMS: atom_id res chain seq x y z
N MET A 1 2.93 39.61 -19.27
CA MET A 1 1.57 39.22 -18.82
C MET A 1 1.59 37.73 -18.54
N ALA A 2 1.54 37.31 -17.27
CA ALA A 2 1.43 35.90 -16.90
C ALA A 2 0.05 35.38 -17.34
N PRO A 3 -0.05 34.15 -17.86
CA PRO A 3 -1.34 33.59 -18.27
C PRO A 3 -2.23 33.46 -17.02
N ARG A 4 -3.40 34.11 -17.06
CA ARG A 4 -4.45 33.91 -16.06
C ARG A 4 -4.77 32.41 -16.04
N ARG A 5 -4.44 31.71 -14.93
CA ARG A 5 -4.99 30.39 -14.63
C ARG A 5 -6.51 30.52 -14.71
N LYS A 6 -7.15 29.76 -15.62
CA LYS A 6 -8.60 29.56 -15.58
C LYS A 6 -8.94 29.05 -14.19
N ALA A 7 -9.77 29.81 -13.48
CA ALA A 7 -10.35 29.33 -12.23
C ALA A 7 -10.97 27.95 -12.51
N SER A 8 -10.45 26.90 -11.87
CA SER A 8 -11.07 25.59 -11.88
C SER A 8 -12.43 25.77 -11.21
N SER A 9 -13.51 25.55 -11.94
CA SER A 9 -14.83 25.57 -11.34
C SER A 9 -14.86 24.50 -10.25
N VAL A 10 -15.18 24.92 -9.01
CA VAL A 10 -15.41 24.00 -7.90
C VAL A 10 -16.45 22.97 -8.36
N PRO A 11 -16.21 21.65 -8.19
CA PRO A 11 -17.16 20.66 -8.59
C PRO A 11 -18.49 20.83 -7.85
N GLU A 12 -19.59 20.52 -8.52
CA GLU A 12 -20.93 20.63 -7.91
C GLU A 12 -21.02 19.79 -6.63
N GLY A 13 -21.59 20.39 -5.59
CA GLY A 13 -21.73 19.75 -4.26
C GLY A 13 -20.55 19.93 -3.32
N TYR A 14 -19.42 20.50 -3.78
CA TYR A 14 -18.25 20.76 -2.95
C TYR A 14 -18.12 22.23 -2.59
N LYS A 15 -17.50 22.49 -1.43
CA LYS A 15 -17.19 23.84 -0.95
C LYS A 15 -15.73 23.91 -0.55
N GLU A 16 -15.06 25.00 -0.90
CA GLU A 16 -13.69 25.28 -0.51
C GLU A 16 -13.65 26.08 0.79
N ASP A 17 -12.89 25.60 1.76
CA ASP A 17 -12.49 26.35 2.95
C ASP A 17 -11.00 26.71 2.85
N HIS A 18 -10.72 27.87 2.30
CA HIS A 18 -9.34 28.33 2.10
C HIS A 18 -8.59 28.64 3.39
N SER A 19 -9.28 28.73 4.55
CA SER A 19 -8.62 28.89 5.85
C SER A 19 -7.79 27.66 6.26
N LYS A 20 -8.08 26.49 5.67
CA LYS A 20 -7.38 25.22 5.89
C LYS A 20 -6.19 24.97 4.95
N GLY A 21 -5.79 25.98 4.15
CA GLY A 21 -4.79 25.83 3.11
C GLY A 21 -5.33 25.08 1.88
N ALA A 22 -4.50 24.99 0.84
CA ALA A 22 -4.90 24.32 -0.41
C ALA A 22 -5.21 22.84 -0.19
N MET A 23 -4.35 22.14 0.58
CA MET A 23 -4.41 20.69 0.80
C MET A 23 -5.74 20.22 1.38
N LEU A 24 -6.24 20.91 2.40
CA LEU A 24 -7.42 20.46 3.17
C LEU A 24 -8.69 21.25 2.85
N ARG A 25 -8.69 22.07 1.80
CA ARG A 25 -9.79 23.00 1.52
C ARG A 25 -11.13 22.33 1.25
N PHE A 26 -11.15 21.06 0.84
CA PHE A 26 -12.38 20.32 0.57
C PHE A 26 -12.81 19.37 1.70
N GLU A 27 -11.97 19.17 2.73
CA GLU A 27 -12.19 18.11 3.75
C GLU A 27 -13.58 18.18 4.42
N ASP A 28 -14.08 19.37 4.73
CA ASP A 28 -15.38 19.52 5.38
C ASP A 28 -16.58 19.37 4.44
N SER A 29 -16.35 19.40 3.14
CA SER A 29 -17.39 19.22 2.12
C SER A 29 -17.38 17.82 1.48
N LEU A 30 -16.44 16.96 1.86
CA LEU A 30 -16.45 15.58 1.40
C LEU A 30 -17.69 14.85 1.96
N PRO A 31 -18.37 14.05 1.12
CA PRO A 31 -19.49 13.25 1.60
C PRO A 31 -19.04 12.22 2.62
N ARG A 32 -19.93 11.87 3.53
CA ARG A 32 -19.70 10.77 4.49
C ARG A 32 -19.81 9.42 3.79
N LEU A 33 -19.07 8.43 4.29
CA LEU A 33 -19.19 7.05 3.81
C LEU A 33 -20.63 6.56 4.01
N PRO A 34 -21.32 6.11 2.95
CA PRO A 34 -22.69 5.61 3.07
C PRO A 34 -22.73 4.29 3.83
N VAL A 35 -23.90 3.98 4.39
CA VAL A 35 -24.24 2.66 4.90
C VAL A 35 -25.11 1.97 3.86
N PRO A 36 -24.65 0.85 3.25
CA PRO A 36 -25.48 0.08 2.32
C PRO A 36 -26.74 -0.47 3.01
N THR A 37 -27.79 -0.78 2.25
CA THR A 37 -28.92 -1.52 2.81
C THR A 37 -28.55 -3.00 3.06
N LEU A 38 -29.23 -3.64 4.00
CA LEU A 38 -28.99 -5.06 4.28
C LEU A 38 -29.30 -5.93 3.06
N GLU A 39 -30.37 -5.61 2.35
CA GLU A 39 -30.83 -6.34 1.16
C GLU A 39 -29.80 -6.26 0.03
N GLU A 40 -29.24 -5.09 -0.22
CA GLU A 40 -28.19 -4.91 -1.23
C GLU A 40 -26.93 -5.69 -0.86
N THR A 41 -26.49 -5.60 0.39
CA THR A 41 -25.31 -6.31 0.88
C THR A 41 -25.54 -7.82 0.85
N GLY A 42 -26.69 -8.31 1.29
CA GLY A 42 -27.04 -9.72 1.24
C GLY A 42 -27.01 -10.28 -0.19
N ARG A 43 -27.60 -9.56 -1.13
CA ARG A 43 -27.61 -9.93 -2.55
C ARG A 43 -26.21 -9.96 -3.16
N ARG A 44 -25.40 -8.93 -2.92
CA ARG A 44 -24.00 -8.88 -3.42
C ARG A 44 -23.12 -9.94 -2.77
N TYR A 45 -23.27 -10.15 -1.49
CA TYR A 45 -22.55 -11.17 -0.75
C TYR A 45 -22.83 -12.57 -1.31
N LEU A 46 -24.10 -12.94 -1.44
CA LEU A 46 -24.51 -14.22 -2.00
C LEU A 46 -23.96 -14.42 -3.43
N LYS A 47 -24.05 -13.40 -4.27
CA LYS A 47 -23.50 -13.46 -5.63
C LYS A 47 -21.99 -13.70 -5.63
N SER A 48 -21.25 -13.07 -4.72
CA SER A 48 -19.81 -13.24 -4.61
C SER A 48 -19.39 -14.60 -4.04
N VAL A 49 -20.18 -15.15 -3.12
CA VAL A 49 -19.92 -16.47 -2.51
C VAL A 49 -20.19 -17.60 -3.49
N HIS A 50 -21.26 -17.50 -4.29
CA HIS A 50 -21.66 -18.53 -5.24
C HIS A 50 -20.53 -18.98 -6.16
N ALA A 51 -19.67 -18.05 -6.58
CA ALA A 51 -18.57 -18.34 -7.49
C ALA A 51 -17.43 -19.18 -6.88
N VAL A 52 -17.35 -19.30 -5.56
CA VAL A 52 -16.20 -19.89 -4.86
C VAL A 52 -16.55 -21.08 -3.94
N VAL A 53 -17.80 -21.42 -3.78
CA VAL A 53 -18.29 -22.54 -2.95
C VAL A 53 -19.09 -23.53 -3.76
N SER A 54 -19.36 -24.71 -3.21
CA SER A 54 -20.27 -25.69 -3.79
C SER A 54 -21.73 -25.25 -3.66
N GLU A 55 -22.63 -25.84 -4.45
CA GLU A 55 -24.07 -25.55 -4.38
C GLU A 55 -24.65 -25.83 -3.00
N ALA A 56 -24.22 -26.91 -2.34
CA ALA A 56 -24.68 -27.26 -1.00
C ALA A 56 -24.24 -26.21 0.05
N GLU A 57 -22.98 -25.74 -0.03
CA GLU A 57 -22.47 -24.66 0.81
C GLU A 57 -23.18 -23.35 0.53
N TYR A 58 -23.45 -23.04 -0.74
CA TYR A 58 -24.19 -21.85 -1.13
C TYR A 58 -25.62 -21.83 -0.56
N GLU A 59 -26.36 -22.94 -0.66
CA GLU A 59 -27.72 -23.05 -0.11
C GLU A 59 -27.72 -22.90 1.43
N HIS A 60 -26.67 -23.40 2.12
CA HIS A 60 -26.50 -23.18 3.55
C HIS A 60 -26.28 -21.70 3.86
N THR A 61 -25.37 -21.04 3.14
CA THR A 61 -25.06 -19.62 3.28
C THR A 61 -26.28 -18.75 2.99
N LYS A 62 -27.05 -19.09 1.96
CA LYS A 62 -28.28 -18.39 1.59
C LYS A 62 -29.28 -18.35 2.74
N LYS A 63 -29.51 -19.47 3.41
CA LYS A 63 -30.37 -19.53 4.60
C LYS A 63 -29.86 -18.64 5.73
N ALA A 64 -28.57 -18.63 5.98
CA ALA A 64 -27.95 -17.77 7.01
C ALA A 64 -28.11 -16.27 6.68
N VAL A 65 -27.96 -15.89 5.41
CA VAL A 65 -28.17 -14.52 4.94
C VAL A 65 -29.64 -14.11 5.05
N GLU A 66 -30.58 -14.97 4.60
CA GLU A 66 -32.02 -14.72 4.69
C GLU A 66 -32.46 -14.52 6.14
N GLU A 67 -31.98 -15.36 7.06
CA GLU A 67 -32.23 -15.20 8.49
C GLU A 67 -31.68 -13.87 9.03
N PHE A 68 -30.48 -13.50 8.63
CA PHE A 68 -29.82 -12.28 9.08
C PHE A 68 -30.54 -11.00 8.63
N ILE A 69 -30.97 -10.94 7.36
CA ILE A 69 -31.55 -9.73 6.77
C ILE A 69 -33.07 -9.60 6.94
N ARG A 70 -33.76 -10.68 7.35
CA ARG A 70 -35.23 -10.66 7.49
C ARG A 70 -35.70 -9.58 8.47
N PRO A 71 -36.94 -9.08 8.33
CA PRO A 71 -37.57 -8.20 9.31
C PRO A 71 -37.54 -8.83 10.72
N GLY A 72 -37.09 -8.06 11.72
CA GLY A 72 -36.89 -8.56 13.08
C GLY A 72 -35.67 -9.46 13.27
N GLY A 73 -34.86 -9.69 12.24
CA GLY A 73 -33.61 -10.44 12.33
C GLY A 73 -32.49 -9.64 12.98
N ALA A 74 -31.40 -10.32 13.34
CA ALA A 74 -30.24 -9.70 14.01
C ALA A 74 -29.62 -8.58 13.16
N GLY A 75 -29.57 -8.75 11.83
CA GLY A 75 -29.03 -7.75 10.92
C GLY A 75 -29.76 -6.42 10.98
N GLN A 76 -31.09 -6.42 11.14
CA GLN A 76 -31.86 -5.19 11.26
C GLN A 76 -31.46 -4.37 12.48
N THR A 77 -31.36 -5.00 13.65
CA THR A 77 -30.91 -4.34 14.89
C THR A 77 -29.49 -3.76 14.74
N LEU A 78 -28.58 -4.52 14.14
CA LEU A 78 -27.20 -4.05 13.91
C LEU A 78 -27.16 -2.90 12.90
N GLN A 79 -27.99 -2.97 11.85
CA GLN A 79 -28.10 -1.91 10.85
C GLN A 79 -28.61 -0.59 11.46
N GLU A 80 -29.60 -0.65 12.33
CA GLU A 80 -30.11 0.53 13.05
C GLU A 80 -29.01 1.18 13.90
N ARG A 81 -28.22 0.36 14.59
CA ARG A 81 -27.06 0.83 15.37
C ARG A 81 -25.99 1.45 14.47
N LEU A 82 -25.72 0.88 13.30
CA LEU A 82 -24.75 1.40 12.35
C LEU A 82 -25.22 2.73 11.75
N LEU A 83 -26.50 2.83 11.38
CA LEU A 83 -27.08 4.08 10.90
C LEU A 83 -27.02 5.19 11.96
N ALA A 84 -27.26 4.86 13.23
CA ALA A 84 -27.11 5.80 14.34
C ALA A 84 -25.67 6.31 14.47
N ARG A 85 -24.68 5.42 14.39
CA ARG A 85 -23.24 5.80 14.36
C ARG A 85 -22.90 6.69 13.17
N ALA A 86 -23.38 6.34 11.98
CA ALA A 86 -23.11 7.11 10.77
C ALA A 86 -23.78 8.51 10.79
N ALA A 87 -24.88 8.66 11.54
CA ALA A 87 -25.58 9.92 11.71
C ALA A 87 -24.98 10.83 12.80
N ASP A 88 -24.12 10.29 13.66
CA ASP A 88 -23.45 11.06 14.73
C ASP A 88 -22.62 12.20 14.12
N PRO A 89 -22.87 13.48 14.50
CA PRO A 89 -22.10 14.61 14.00
C PRO A 89 -20.60 14.53 14.24
N ASN A 90 -20.18 13.84 15.32
CA ASN A 90 -18.79 13.68 15.70
C ASN A 90 -18.09 12.54 14.95
N THR A 91 -18.83 11.72 14.22
CA THR A 91 -18.31 10.60 13.44
C THR A 91 -18.26 10.96 11.95
N LYS A 92 -17.11 11.40 11.45
CA LYS A 92 -16.95 11.78 10.03
C LYS A 92 -17.05 10.58 9.10
N ASN A 93 -16.58 9.41 9.54
CA ASN A 93 -16.62 8.15 8.82
C ASN A 93 -16.89 7.02 9.81
N TRP A 94 -17.97 6.27 9.63
CA TRP A 94 -18.39 5.24 10.58
C TRP A 94 -17.41 4.07 10.68
N LEU A 95 -16.57 3.87 9.66
CA LEU A 95 -15.67 2.72 9.50
C LEU A 95 -14.25 3.00 9.97
N THR A 96 -13.68 4.18 9.67
CA THR A 96 -12.22 4.41 9.61
C THR A 96 -11.52 4.11 10.94
N GLU A 97 -12.07 4.53 12.07
CA GLU A 97 -11.51 4.23 13.39
C GLU A 97 -11.42 2.72 13.65
N TRP A 98 -12.50 1.99 13.39
CA TRP A 98 -12.53 0.53 13.56
C TRP A 98 -11.58 -0.18 12.60
N TRP A 99 -11.51 0.32 11.37
CA TRP A 99 -10.63 -0.26 10.36
C TRP A 99 -9.16 -0.02 10.67
N ASN A 100 -8.79 1.18 11.04
CA ASN A 100 -7.41 1.51 11.44
C ASN A 100 -6.94 0.63 12.60
N ASN A 101 -7.81 0.38 13.57
CA ASN A 101 -7.48 -0.51 14.67
C ASN A 101 -7.42 -1.98 14.24
N ALA A 102 -8.46 -2.50 13.59
CA ALA A 102 -8.54 -3.93 13.27
C ALA A 102 -7.51 -4.38 12.22
N ALA A 103 -7.28 -3.56 11.20
CA ALA A 103 -6.40 -3.91 10.09
C ALA A 103 -4.92 -3.59 10.36
N TYR A 104 -4.62 -2.61 11.21
CA TYR A 104 -3.27 -2.10 11.38
C TYR A 104 -2.83 -1.97 12.83
N LEU A 105 -3.40 -1.05 13.59
CA LEU A 105 -2.87 -0.67 14.91
C LEU A 105 -3.06 -1.75 15.97
N GLY A 106 -4.16 -2.47 15.93
CA GLY A 106 -4.46 -3.61 16.81
C GLY A 106 -3.95 -4.96 16.29
N TYR A 107 -3.42 -4.99 15.06
CA TYR A 107 -2.82 -6.19 14.49
C TYR A 107 -1.44 -6.41 15.09
N ARG A 108 -1.22 -7.60 15.72
CA ARG A 108 -0.04 -7.82 16.56
C ARG A 108 1.12 -8.55 15.88
N ASP A 109 0.89 -9.13 14.71
CA ASP A 109 1.98 -9.72 13.93
C ASP A 109 2.94 -8.65 13.40
N PRO A 110 4.17 -9.03 13.03
CA PRO A 110 5.18 -8.09 12.53
C PRO A 110 4.71 -7.24 11.36
N VAL A 111 5.05 -5.95 11.36
CA VAL A 111 4.77 -5.06 10.21
C VAL A 111 5.46 -5.52 8.93
N ILE A 112 6.60 -6.17 9.05
CA ILE A 112 7.26 -6.92 7.99
C ILE A 112 7.28 -8.40 8.40
N PRO A 113 6.77 -9.30 7.57
CA PRO A 113 6.33 -9.11 6.17
C PRO A 113 4.85 -8.68 5.99
N TYR A 114 4.04 -8.61 7.03
CA TYR A 114 2.57 -8.70 6.91
C TYR A 114 1.80 -7.40 6.65
N VAL A 115 2.37 -6.24 6.90
CA VAL A 115 1.64 -4.95 6.82
C VAL A 115 2.23 -4.00 5.78
N SER A 116 3.54 -3.78 5.84
CA SER A 116 4.23 -2.74 5.07
C SER A 116 4.54 -3.16 3.64
N TYR A 117 4.70 -2.17 2.77
CA TYR A 117 4.95 -2.33 1.35
C TYR A 117 6.21 -1.57 0.92
N PHE A 118 6.69 -1.84 -0.30
CA PHE A 118 7.88 -1.20 -0.86
C PHE A 118 7.65 -0.75 -2.29
N TYR A 119 8.49 0.21 -2.73
CA TYR A 119 8.67 0.58 -4.13
C TYR A 119 10.13 0.39 -4.53
N SER A 120 10.38 -0.20 -5.69
CA SER A 120 11.70 -0.32 -6.29
C SER A 120 11.83 0.73 -7.39
N TYR A 121 12.82 1.62 -7.29
CA TYR A 121 13.00 2.69 -8.27
C TYR A 121 13.78 2.23 -9.48
N ARG A 122 13.51 2.86 -10.62
CA ARG A 122 14.33 2.76 -11.82
C ARG A 122 15.74 3.30 -11.54
N ASP A 123 16.73 2.71 -12.21
CA ASP A 123 18.13 3.13 -12.06
C ASP A 123 18.34 4.58 -12.53
N ASP A 124 19.02 5.36 -11.72
CA ASP A 124 19.52 6.68 -12.10
C ASP A 124 20.95 6.55 -12.63
N ARG A 125 21.09 6.46 -13.93
CA ARG A 125 22.39 6.29 -14.58
C ARG A 125 23.31 7.49 -14.43
N ALA A 126 22.77 8.65 -14.14
CA ALA A 126 23.52 9.89 -13.93
C ALA A 126 24.09 9.95 -12.49
N ARG A 127 23.51 9.21 -11.54
CA ARG A 127 23.87 9.24 -10.12
C ARG A 127 24.01 7.82 -9.56
N ARG A 128 25.05 7.13 -9.97
CA ARG A 128 25.39 5.78 -9.45
C ARG A 128 26.15 5.83 -8.14
N ASP A 129 26.76 6.96 -7.82
CA ASP A 129 27.33 7.19 -6.51
C ASP A 129 26.22 7.26 -5.47
N PRO A 130 26.28 6.46 -4.38
CA PRO A 130 25.18 6.40 -3.40
C PRO A 130 24.96 7.73 -2.67
N VAL A 131 26.00 8.52 -2.43
CA VAL A 131 25.91 9.84 -1.79
C VAL A 131 25.12 10.79 -2.67
N LYS A 132 25.45 10.86 -3.95
CA LYS A 132 24.72 11.71 -4.92
C LYS A 132 23.29 11.22 -5.13
N ARG A 133 23.08 9.92 -5.17
CA ARG A 133 21.74 9.33 -5.29
C ARG A 133 20.86 9.67 -4.09
N ALA A 134 21.39 9.49 -2.87
CA ALA A 134 20.70 9.83 -1.63
C ALA A 134 20.39 11.33 -1.52
N ALA A 135 21.32 12.21 -1.90
CA ALA A 135 21.11 13.64 -1.88
C ALA A 135 20.02 14.08 -2.88
N ALA A 136 20.00 13.51 -4.07
CA ALA A 136 18.97 13.78 -5.08
C ALA A 136 17.58 13.38 -4.59
N ILE A 137 17.42 12.16 -4.07
CA ILE A 137 16.16 11.66 -3.51
C ILE A 137 15.71 12.52 -2.33
N THR A 138 16.61 12.83 -1.40
CA THR A 138 16.32 13.65 -0.23
C THR A 138 15.87 15.05 -0.64
N THR A 139 16.57 15.70 -1.56
CA THR A 139 16.21 17.03 -2.07
C THR A 139 14.80 17.03 -2.67
N ALA A 140 14.48 16.05 -3.51
CA ALA A 140 13.17 15.92 -4.14
C ALA A 140 12.06 15.59 -3.12
N ALA A 141 12.36 14.75 -2.12
CA ALA A 141 11.42 14.45 -1.03
C ALA A 141 11.13 15.68 -0.15
N LEU A 142 12.15 16.51 0.11
CA LEU A 142 11.99 17.74 0.88
C LEU A 142 11.17 18.80 0.14
N GLU A 143 11.23 18.86 -1.18
CA GLU A 143 10.37 19.72 -1.99
C GLU A 143 8.89 19.32 -1.79
N PHE A 144 8.57 18.04 -1.87
CA PHE A 144 7.23 17.57 -1.60
C PHE A 144 6.80 17.79 -0.14
N LYS A 145 7.72 17.51 0.81
CA LYS A 145 7.47 17.75 2.24
C LYS A 145 7.11 19.19 2.55
N SER A 146 7.79 20.15 1.95
CA SER A 146 7.50 21.57 2.19
C SER A 146 6.07 21.94 1.82
N GLN A 147 5.55 21.39 0.73
CA GLN A 147 4.17 21.61 0.28
C GLN A 147 3.13 20.95 1.21
N VAL A 148 3.47 19.81 1.82
CA VAL A 148 2.62 19.16 2.82
C VAL A 148 2.64 19.95 4.14
N ASP A 149 3.82 20.36 4.59
CA ASP A 149 4.00 21.06 5.87
C ASP A 149 3.31 22.44 5.90
N ASP A 150 3.35 23.18 4.79
CA ASP A 150 2.69 24.48 4.66
C ASP A 150 1.23 24.40 4.17
N GLY A 151 0.77 23.19 3.84
CA GLY A 151 -0.58 22.93 3.34
C GLY A 151 -0.83 23.46 1.92
N SER A 152 0.21 23.77 1.15
CA SER A 152 0.09 24.31 -0.21
C SER A 152 -0.10 23.26 -1.29
N ILE A 153 0.14 21.98 -0.98
CA ILE A 153 -0.05 20.89 -1.94
C ILE A 153 -1.50 20.84 -2.41
N GLU A 154 -1.69 20.72 -3.72
CA GLU A 154 -3.02 20.59 -4.31
C GLU A 154 -3.66 19.26 -3.90
N PRO A 155 -4.98 19.21 -3.63
CA PRO A 155 -5.69 17.97 -3.40
C PRO A 155 -5.58 17.01 -4.59
N GLU A 156 -5.64 15.72 -4.31
CA GLU A 156 -5.82 14.74 -5.36
C GLU A 156 -7.26 14.74 -5.88
N TYR A 157 -7.41 14.43 -7.15
CA TYR A 157 -8.70 14.30 -7.81
C TYR A 157 -8.78 12.97 -8.55
N LEU A 158 -9.90 12.26 -8.38
CA LEU A 158 -10.28 11.19 -9.29
C LEU A 158 -11.25 11.76 -10.32
N ARG A 159 -10.79 11.95 -11.56
CA ARG A 159 -11.48 12.75 -12.57
C ARG A 159 -11.68 14.20 -12.08
N LYS A 160 -12.89 14.58 -11.66
CA LYS A 160 -13.19 15.91 -11.09
C LYS A 160 -13.55 15.87 -9.60
N ILE A 161 -13.51 14.69 -8.98
CA ILE A 161 -13.94 14.49 -7.59
C ILE A 161 -12.73 14.65 -6.66
N PRO A 162 -12.73 15.62 -5.73
CA PRO A 162 -11.67 15.77 -4.76
C PRO A 162 -11.60 14.55 -3.84
N GLN A 163 -10.37 14.18 -3.48
CA GLN A 163 -10.10 13.05 -2.60
C GLN A 163 -9.72 13.55 -1.20
N ALA A 164 -10.04 12.76 -0.18
CA ALA A 164 -9.63 13.04 1.19
C ALA A 164 -8.10 13.14 1.30
N MET A 165 -7.62 14.23 1.90
CA MET A 165 -6.20 14.54 2.06
C MET A 165 -5.71 14.43 3.50
N GLY A 166 -6.61 14.12 4.45
CA GLY A 166 -6.29 14.07 5.87
C GLY A 166 -5.15 13.12 6.23
N SER A 167 -4.98 12.01 5.51
CA SER A 167 -3.90 11.04 5.72
C SER A 167 -2.50 11.62 5.46
N TYR A 168 -2.36 12.67 4.65
CA TYR A 168 -1.08 13.36 4.42
C TYR A 168 -0.47 13.95 5.70
N GLN A 169 -1.28 14.22 6.71
CA GLN A 169 -0.80 14.69 8.02
C GLN A 169 0.02 13.64 8.79
N TYR A 170 -0.03 12.38 8.36
CA TYR A 170 0.72 11.27 8.96
C TYR A 170 1.95 10.87 8.12
N MET A 171 2.22 11.57 7.03
CA MET A 171 3.29 11.22 6.09
C MET A 171 4.68 11.56 6.65
N PHE A 172 4.85 12.78 7.15
CA PHE A 172 6.09 13.30 7.68
C PHE A 172 6.01 13.58 9.17
N ASN A 173 7.14 13.54 9.85
CA ASN A 173 7.22 13.82 11.29
C ASN A 173 6.19 13.02 12.11
N CYS A 174 6.06 11.76 11.76
CA CYS A 174 5.14 10.81 12.39
C CYS A 174 5.84 9.48 12.61
N CYS A 175 5.39 8.72 13.59
CA CYS A 175 5.86 7.38 13.85
C CYS A 175 4.74 6.53 14.45
N ARG A 176 4.67 5.26 14.09
CA ARG A 176 3.86 4.27 14.77
C ARG A 176 4.57 3.91 16.08
N ILE A 177 3.86 3.96 17.19
CA ILE A 177 4.40 3.65 18.53
C ILE A 177 3.79 2.32 18.99
N PRO A 178 4.63 1.35 19.38
CA PRO A 178 4.13 0.08 19.90
C PRO A 178 3.52 0.28 21.29
N ALA A 179 2.35 -0.28 21.50
CA ALA A 179 1.61 -0.21 22.77
C ALA A 179 0.65 -1.40 22.91
N ASP A 180 0.16 -1.62 24.12
CA ASP A 180 -0.82 -2.64 24.46
C ASP A 180 -2.16 -1.96 24.81
N PRO A 181 -3.33 -2.42 24.31
CA PRO A 181 -3.55 -3.56 23.41
C PRO A 181 -3.35 -3.23 21.92
N ALA A 182 -3.14 -1.98 21.56
CA ALA A 182 -2.98 -1.53 20.18
C ALA A 182 -1.93 -0.43 20.10
N ASP A 183 -1.21 -0.38 18.99
CA ASP A 183 -0.30 0.70 18.66
C ASP A 183 -1.06 1.99 18.37
N TYR A 184 -0.34 3.11 18.33
CA TYR A 184 -0.91 4.40 17.96
C TYR A 184 0.08 5.22 17.11
N PRO A 185 -0.43 6.11 16.24
CA PRO A 185 0.41 7.03 15.51
C PRO A 185 0.73 8.26 16.39
N GLN A 186 2.01 8.61 16.47
CA GLN A 186 2.46 9.85 17.12
C GLN A 186 2.90 10.85 16.07
N LYS A 187 2.24 12.00 16.02
CA LYS A 187 2.64 13.13 15.18
C LYS A 187 3.48 14.13 15.97
N TYR A 188 4.43 14.74 15.29
CA TYR A 188 5.30 15.79 15.83
C TYR A 188 5.21 17.05 14.97
N ALA A 189 5.33 18.21 15.60
CA ALA A 189 5.29 19.48 14.88
C ALA A 189 6.52 19.61 13.95
N ALA A 190 6.28 19.79 12.65
CA ALA A 190 7.36 19.87 11.66
C ALA A 190 8.32 21.02 11.93
N LYS A 191 7.82 22.19 12.36
CA LYS A 191 8.63 23.38 12.66
C LYS A 191 9.60 23.16 13.81
N GLU A 192 9.27 22.30 14.76
CA GLU A 192 10.09 21.97 15.94
C GLU A 192 11.06 20.81 15.69
N ASN A 193 10.82 20.04 14.62
CA ASN A 193 11.55 18.81 14.31
C ASN A 193 12.07 18.84 12.86
N GLN A 194 12.87 19.86 12.53
CA GLN A 194 13.41 20.12 11.19
C GLN A 194 14.67 19.27 10.95
N HIS A 195 14.55 17.95 11.03
CA HIS A 195 15.66 17.03 10.78
C HIS A 195 15.17 15.74 10.11
N ILE A 196 16.07 15.08 9.45
CA ILE A 196 15.96 13.68 9.05
C ILE A 196 16.87 12.83 9.90
N VAL A 197 16.60 11.54 9.93
CA VAL A 197 17.51 10.54 10.48
C VAL A 197 18.07 9.72 9.34
N VAL A 198 19.38 9.56 9.35
CA VAL A 198 20.13 8.72 8.40
C VAL A 198 20.66 7.53 9.16
N VAL A 199 20.51 6.34 8.60
CA VAL A 199 21.04 5.12 9.21
C VAL A 199 22.05 4.45 8.29
N ARG A 200 23.23 4.14 8.83
CA ARG A 200 24.28 3.37 8.16
C ARG A 200 24.97 2.44 9.15
N LYS A 201 25.20 1.19 8.77
CA LYS A 201 25.79 0.15 9.63
C LYS A 201 25.06 0.02 10.98
N ASN A 202 23.71 0.18 10.94
CA ASN A 202 22.80 0.18 12.09
C ASN A 202 22.92 1.41 13.02
N GLN A 203 23.86 2.31 12.76
CA GLN A 203 24.06 3.54 13.51
C GLN A 203 23.19 4.65 12.94
N PHE A 204 22.42 5.30 13.81
CA PHE A 204 21.53 6.40 13.46
C PHE A 204 22.22 7.74 13.63
N PHE A 205 21.94 8.67 12.72
CA PHE A 205 22.49 10.03 12.72
C PHE A 205 21.37 11.04 12.54
N LYS A 206 21.37 12.08 13.37
CA LYS A 206 20.52 13.24 13.18
C LYS A 206 21.18 14.20 12.20
N VAL A 207 20.47 14.56 11.13
CA VAL A 207 20.88 15.56 10.15
C VAL A 207 19.88 16.72 10.17
N PRO A 208 20.25 17.89 10.72
CA PRO A 208 19.42 19.08 10.64
C PRO A 208 19.19 19.51 9.19
N LEU A 209 17.97 19.89 8.84
CA LEU A 209 17.59 20.31 7.48
C LEU A 209 17.61 21.83 7.30
N VAL A 210 17.52 22.57 8.39
CA VAL A 210 17.51 24.03 8.40
C VAL A 210 18.52 24.54 9.42
N ILE A 211 19.44 25.39 8.98
CA ILE A 211 20.51 25.97 9.81
C ILE A 211 20.46 27.47 9.65
N ASN A 212 20.35 28.20 10.76
CA ASN A 212 20.23 29.65 10.77
C ASN A 212 19.12 30.14 9.82
N GLY A 213 17.96 29.47 9.84
CA GLY A 213 16.78 29.80 9.02
C GLY A 213 16.89 29.47 7.53
N ARG A 214 17.98 28.82 7.08
CA ARG A 214 18.20 28.44 5.68
C ARG A 214 18.20 26.92 5.51
N PRO A 215 17.36 26.37 4.60
CA PRO A 215 17.39 24.96 4.26
C PRO A 215 18.74 24.52 3.68
N LEU A 216 19.08 23.24 3.87
CA LEU A 216 20.23 22.65 3.20
C LEU A 216 19.99 22.53 1.69
N ASN A 217 21.01 22.83 0.91
CA ASN A 217 21.01 22.57 -0.53
C ASN A 217 21.53 21.13 -0.83
N VAL A 218 21.46 20.72 -2.09
CA VAL A 218 21.86 19.38 -2.52
C VAL A 218 23.32 19.06 -2.21
N SER A 219 24.23 20.01 -2.38
CA SER A 219 25.67 19.80 -2.10
C SER A 219 25.96 19.70 -0.60
N GLU A 220 25.21 20.40 0.22
CA GLU A 220 25.28 20.29 1.68
C GLU A 220 24.76 18.93 2.15
N LEU A 221 23.68 18.42 1.55
CA LEU A 221 23.20 17.04 1.80
C LEU A 221 24.22 15.99 1.36
N GLU A 222 24.84 16.14 0.19
CA GLU A 222 25.94 15.27 -0.26
C GLU A 222 27.06 15.25 0.78
N GLN A 223 27.48 16.41 1.27
CA GLN A 223 28.53 16.49 2.29
C GLN A 223 28.14 15.81 3.60
N GLN A 224 26.89 15.93 4.04
CA GLN A 224 26.43 15.23 5.24
C GLN A 224 26.44 13.71 5.05
N PHE A 225 26.00 13.22 3.91
CA PHE A 225 26.08 11.78 3.61
C PHE A 225 27.52 11.27 3.50
N GLU A 226 28.42 12.02 2.87
CA GLU A 226 29.84 11.68 2.82
C GLU A 226 30.47 11.60 4.22
N ARG A 227 30.14 12.53 5.11
CA ARG A 227 30.58 12.51 6.50
C ARG A 227 30.11 11.25 7.21
N ILE A 228 28.84 10.87 7.04
CA ILE A 228 28.26 9.65 7.61
C ILE A 228 28.97 8.39 7.06
N TYR A 229 29.25 8.33 5.76
CA TYR A 229 30.04 7.22 5.19
C TYR A 229 31.43 7.07 5.84
N LYS A 230 32.05 8.19 6.22
CA LYS A 230 33.38 8.20 6.86
C LYS A 230 33.36 7.81 8.34
N ILE A 231 32.33 8.22 9.08
CA ILE A 231 32.29 8.09 10.55
C ILE A 231 31.46 6.91 11.05
N ALA A 232 30.54 6.38 10.26
CA ALA A 232 29.63 5.31 10.69
C ALA A 232 30.41 4.04 11.06
N GLN A 233 30.06 3.49 12.22
CA GLN A 233 30.63 2.25 12.75
C GLN A 233 29.52 1.21 12.90
N LYS A 234 29.85 -0.07 12.79
CA LYS A 234 28.92 -1.15 13.02
C LYS A 234 28.53 -1.17 14.50
N VAL A 235 27.23 -1.04 14.77
CA VAL A 235 26.65 -1.11 16.11
C VAL A 235 25.55 -2.16 16.14
N PRO A 236 25.09 -2.59 17.34
CA PRO A 236 23.95 -3.50 17.44
C PRO A 236 22.72 -2.94 16.71
N PRO A 237 21.96 -3.77 16.00
CA PRO A 237 20.86 -3.32 15.14
C PRO A 237 19.58 -3.05 15.94
N VAL A 238 19.53 -1.97 16.72
CA VAL A 238 18.35 -1.62 17.54
C VAL A 238 17.07 -1.54 16.68
N GLY A 239 17.18 -1.07 15.44
CA GLY A 239 16.05 -0.96 14.53
C GLY A 239 15.35 -2.30 14.22
N VAL A 240 16.02 -3.44 14.39
CA VAL A 240 15.41 -4.77 14.19
C VAL A 240 14.28 -5.04 15.20
N LEU A 241 14.25 -4.37 16.33
CA LEU A 241 13.16 -4.48 17.30
C LEU A 241 11.80 -4.07 16.68
N THR A 242 11.80 -3.18 15.70
CA THR A 242 10.59 -2.70 15.03
C THR A 242 9.95 -3.72 14.08
N VAL A 243 10.63 -4.82 13.74
CA VAL A 243 10.06 -5.94 12.96
C VAL A 243 9.64 -7.13 13.82
N ALA A 244 9.76 -7.05 15.13
CA ALA A 244 9.26 -8.08 16.03
C ALA A 244 7.73 -8.06 16.09
N ASN A 245 7.12 -9.15 16.59
CA ASN A 245 5.73 -9.14 17.02
C ASN A 245 5.48 -7.88 17.87
N ARG A 246 4.33 -7.24 17.71
CA ARG A 246 4.07 -5.92 18.32
C ARG A 246 4.07 -5.95 19.84
N ASP A 247 3.68 -7.04 20.46
CA ASP A 247 3.76 -7.19 21.91
C ASP A 247 5.21 -7.37 22.38
N HIS A 248 6.03 -8.11 21.64
CA HIS A 248 7.46 -8.26 21.88
C HIS A 248 8.18 -6.91 21.74
N TRP A 249 7.86 -6.13 20.69
CA TRP A 249 8.44 -4.81 20.52
C TRP A 249 7.99 -3.84 21.62
N THR A 250 6.73 -3.87 22.02
CA THR A 250 6.22 -3.08 23.16
C THR A 250 7.02 -3.37 24.44
N ALA A 251 7.26 -4.63 24.75
CA ALA A 251 8.08 -5.04 25.90
C ALA A 251 9.55 -4.63 25.75
N ALA A 252 10.14 -4.80 24.55
CA ALA A 252 11.53 -4.43 24.30
C ALA A 252 11.75 -2.91 24.36
N ARG A 253 10.78 -2.12 23.89
CA ARG A 253 10.84 -0.64 24.00
C ARG A 253 10.84 -0.18 25.46
N LYS A 254 10.07 -0.83 26.31
CA LYS A 254 10.10 -0.59 27.75
C LYS A 254 11.47 -0.89 28.34
N LYS A 255 12.10 -2.01 27.98
CA LYS A 255 13.47 -2.37 28.40
C LYS A 255 14.50 -1.33 27.94
N LEU A 256 14.38 -0.81 26.71
CA LEU A 256 15.25 0.28 26.23
C LEU A 256 15.14 1.54 27.10
N LEU A 257 13.90 1.94 27.45
CA LEU A 257 13.65 3.10 28.28
C LEU A 257 14.17 2.92 29.71
N GLU A 258 14.07 1.72 30.26
CA GLU A 258 14.57 1.36 31.59
C GLU A 258 16.10 1.20 31.64
N ALA A 259 16.74 0.83 30.51
CA ALA A 259 18.17 0.59 30.46
C ALA A 259 19.00 1.87 30.69
N HIS A 260 18.55 3.02 30.17
CA HIS A 260 19.24 4.30 30.36
C HIS A 260 18.32 5.48 30.01
N PRO A 261 18.33 6.58 30.80
CA PRO A 261 17.48 7.75 30.54
C PRO A 261 17.68 8.38 29.15
N ALA A 262 18.90 8.39 28.61
CA ALA A 262 19.21 8.94 27.27
C ALA A 262 18.52 8.17 26.13
N ASN A 263 18.06 6.95 26.34
CA ASN A 263 17.36 6.18 25.31
C ASN A 263 15.99 6.79 24.97
N ALA A 264 15.36 7.51 25.90
CA ALA A 264 14.12 8.23 25.61
C ALA A 264 14.35 9.34 24.57
N ASP A 265 15.43 10.08 24.69
CA ASP A 265 15.80 11.12 23.71
C ASP A 265 16.20 10.51 22.37
N ALA A 266 16.94 9.41 22.37
CA ALA A 266 17.33 8.68 21.16
C ALA A 266 16.09 8.20 20.37
N LEU A 267 15.13 7.58 21.05
CA LEU A 267 13.84 7.18 20.45
C LEU A 267 13.09 8.38 19.88
N ARG A 268 12.96 9.46 20.67
CA ARG A 268 12.25 10.66 20.26
C ARG A 268 12.86 11.29 19.00
N GLU A 269 14.17 11.34 18.88
CA GLU A 269 14.84 11.92 17.71
C GLU A 269 14.57 11.13 16.42
N ILE A 270 14.53 9.80 16.51
CA ILE A 270 14.15 8.94 15.38
C ILE A 270 12.65 9.12 15.07
N GLU A 271 11.81 9.00 16.08
CA GLU A 271 10.35 9.03 15.93
C GLU A 271 9.85 10.38 15.39
N SER A 272 10.45 11.50 15.82
CA SER A 272 10.06 12.85 15.42
C SER A 272 10.65 13.33 14.09
N SER A 273 11.61 12.60 13.52
CA SER A 273 12.25 12.97 12.26
C SER A 273 11.26 13.08 11.09
N GLY A 274 11.57 13.89 10.10
CA GLY A 274 10.76 14.02 8.88
C GLY A 274 10.58 12.68 8.18
N PHE A 275 11.66 11.95 7.97
CA PHE A 275 11.73 10.59 7.41
C PHE A 275 13.12 10.00 7.64
N LEU A 276 13.28 8.71 7.29
CA LEU A 276 14.58 8.06 7.30
C LEU A 276 15.19 7.97 5.90
N VAL A 277 16.54 8.08 5.88
CA VAL A 277 17.37 7.70 4.73
C VAL A 277 18.28 6.56 5.18
N CYS A 278 18.14 5.41 4.54
CA CYS A 278 18.90 4.21 4.86
C CYS A 278 20.02 4.03 3.84
N LEU A 279 21.27 4.17 4.27
CA LEU A 279 22.46 3.98 3.45
C LEU A 279 22.97 2.56 3.68
N ASP A 280 22.56 1.66 2.80
CA ASP A 280 22.88 0.23 2.90
C ASP A 280 24.24 -0.08 2.29
N ASP A 281 24.91 -1.09 2.82
CA ASP A 281 26.16 -1.64 2.28
C ASP A 281 25.95 -2.83 1.32
N ALA A 282 24.71 -3.13 0.98
CA ALA A 282 24.33 -4.10 -0.03
C ALA A 282 24.44 -3.53 -1.46
N SER A 283 24.56 -4.42 -2.43
CA SER A 283 24.61 -4.10 -3.86
C SER A 283 23.67 -5.02 -4.66
N PRO A 284 22.35 -4.94 -4.47
CA PRO A 284 21.39 -5.80 -5.15
C PRO A 284 21.39 -5.51 -6.66
N VAL A 285 21.27 -6.57 -7.48
CA VAL A 285 21.36 -6.50 -8.94
C VAL A 285 20.05 -6.90 -9.60
N THR A 286 19.51 -8.08 -9.27
CA THR A 286 18.26 -8.58 -9.85
C THR A 286 17.05 -7.82 -9.32
N LEU A 287 15.92 -7.92 -10.01
CA LEU A 287 14.68 -7.28 -9.55
C LEU A 287 14.22 -7.86 -8.21
N GLU A 288 14.42 -9.17 -8.01
CA GLU A 288 14.11 -9.86 -6.76
C GLU A 288 15.00 -9.40 -5.61
N GLU A 289 16.33 -9.36 -5.82
CA GLU A 289 17.28 -8.87 -4.80
C GLU A 289 16.96 -7.43 -4.37
N ARG A 290 16.60 -6.57 -5.35
CA ARG A 290 16.17 -5.19 -5.07
C ARG A 290 14.87 -5.15 -4.28
N ALA A 291 13.86 -5.91 -4.72
CA ALA A 291 12.57 -6.00 -4.04
C ALA A 291 12.73 -6.45 -2.59
N GLU A 292 13.48 -7.52 -2.35
CA GLU A 292 13.78 -8.02 -1.01
C GLU A 292 14.52 -6.98 -0.15
N GLN A 293 15.49 -6.28 -0.74
CA GLN A 293 16.26 -5.25 -0.04
C GLN A 293 15.39 -4.08 0.43
N TYR A 294 14.44 -3.61 -0.40
CA TYR A 294 13.56 -2.49 -0.04
C TYR A 294 12.40 -2.91 0.85
N TRP A 295 11.92 -4.14 0.72
CA TRP A 295 10.79 -4.63 1.50
C TRP A 295 11.19 -5.02 2.92
N HIS A 296 12.15 -5.92 3.08
CA HIS A 296 12.53 -6.44 4.39
C HIS A 296 14.03 -6.32 4.70
N GLY A 297 14.92 -6.40 3.69
CA GLY A 297 16.35 -6.52 3.91
C GLY A 297 16.68 -7.69 4.86
N ASP A 298 17.66 -7.51 5.70
CA ASP A 298 17.99 -8.40 6.82
C ASP A 298 17.34 -7.97 8.15
N GLY A 299 16.43 -6.98 8.11
CA GLY A 299 15.82 -6.37 9.28
C GLY A 299 16.68 -5.31 9.98
N HIS A 300 17.92 -5.17 9.54
CA HIS A 300 18.88 -4.20 10.06
C HIS A 300 18.83 -2.90 9.27
N ASN A 301 19.47 -1.86 9.81
CA ASN A 301 19.65 -0.58 9.14
C ASN A 301 18.32 0.09 8.73
N ARG A 302 17.29 -0.07 9.54
CA ARG A 302 15.92 0.39 9.34
C ARG A 302 15.30 0.87 10.66
N TRP A 303 14.17 1.58 10.52
CA TRP A 303 13.19 1.79 11.58
C TRP A 303 11.79 1.60 10.98
N PHE A 304 11.27 0.39 11.04
CA PHE A 304 10.08 -0.02 10.29
C PHE A 304 8.77 0.63 10.75
N ASP A 305 8.78 1.33 11.87
CA ASP A 305 7.65 2.10 12.37
C ASP A 305 7.56 3.54 11.81
N LYS A 306 8.58 3.97 11.07
CA LYS A 306 8.52 5.25 10.33
C LYS A 306 7.66 5.10 9.07
N PRO A 307 6.76 6.06 8.78
CA PRO A 307 5.94 6.04 7.57
C PRO A 307 6.76 5.97 6.28
N LEU A 308 7.91 6.61 6.25
CA LEU A 308 8.74 6.76 5.06
C LEU A 308 10.20 6.41 5.35
N GLN A 309 10.74 5.47 4.58
CA GLN A 309 12.17 5.16 4.55
C GLN A 309 12.64 5.10 3.10
N PHE A 310 13.58 5.97 2.74
CA PHE A 310 14.26 5.94 1.44
C PHE A 310 15.55 5.14 1.58
N ILE A 311 15.73 4.14 0.74
CA ILE A 311 16.81 3.18 0.82
C ILE A 311 17.74 3.36 -0.37
N VAL A 312 19.03 3.57 -0.12
CA VAL A 312 20.03 3.73 -1.15
C VAL A 312 21.16 2.73 -0.89
N ASN A 313 21.42 1.89 -1.90
CA ASN A 313 22.43 0.84 -1.83
C ASN A 313 23.79 1.32 -2.32
N GLU A 314 24.84 0.57 -2.00
CA GLU A 314 26.24 0.87 -2.36
C GLU A 314 26.45 1.01 -3.88
N ASN A 315 25.68 0.26 -4.68
CA ASN A 315 25.73 0.35 -6.16
C ASN A 315 24.82 1.45 -6.75
N GLY A 316 24.26 2.34 -5.92
CA GLY A 316 23.41 3.44 -6.34
C GLY A 316 21.95 3.05 -6.69
N THR A 317 21.57 1.79 -6.55
CA THR A 317 20.16 1.39 -6.66
C THR A 317 19.39 1.90 -5.47
N ALA A 318 18.14 2.28 -5.66
CA ALA A 318 17.34 2.90 -4.62
C ALA A 318 15.89 2.45 -4.65
N GLY A 319 15.23 2.59 -3.51
CA GLY A 319 13.83 2.25 -3.33
C GLY A 319 13.26 2.90 -2.07
N PHE A 320 12.08 2.45 -1.71
CA PHE A 320 11.27 3.01 -0.64
C PHE A 320 10.52 1.91 0.11
N MET A 321 10.43 2.06 1.42
CA MET A 321 9.55 1.24 2.26
C MET A 321 8.56 2.13 3.00
N GLY A 322 7.29 1.78 2.94
CA GLY A 322 6.19 2.51 3.57
C GLY A 322 5.52 1.71 4.69
N GLU A 323 5.31 2.34 5.84
CA GLU A 323 4.48 1.78 6.91
C GLU A 323 3.01 2.13 6.62
N HIS A 324 2.11 1.14 6.75
CA HIS A 324 0.77 1.19 6.16
C HIS A 324 -0.34 1.67 7.10
N SER A 325 -0.08 1.86 8.40
CA SER A 325 -1.17 1.99 9.37
C SER A 325 -2.09 3.20 9.14
N MET A 326 -1.55 4.35 8.78
CA MET A 326 -2.32 5.59 8.64
C MET A 326 -2.52 6.08 7.19
N MET A 327 -1.89 5.42 6.23
CA MET A 327 -1.98 5.75 4.81
C MET A 327 -2.06 4.48 3.96
N ASP A 328 -2.93 4.51 2.97
CA ASP A 328 -2.92 3.53 1.88
C ASP A 328 -1.82 3.86 0.86
N GLY A 329 -1.64 3.01 -0.14
CA GLY A 329 -0.55 3.19 -1.10
C GLY A 329 -0.62 4.48 -1.93
N SER A 330 -1.80 5.02 -2.21
CA SER A 330 -1.94 6.18 -3.12
C SER A 330 -1.22 7.45 -2.68
N PRO A 331 -1.25 7.91 -1.42
CA PRO A 331 -0.49 9.08 -1.00
C PRO A 331 1.02 8.90 -1.13
N THR A 332 1.55 7.75 -0.73
CA THR A 332 2.99 7.47 -0.86
C THR A 332 3.40 7.20 -2.31
N HIS A 333 2.52 6.63 -3.13
CA HIS A 333 2.74 6.53 -4.57
C HIS A 333 2.89 7.92 -5.19
N ARG A 334 2.00 8.87 -4.85
CA ARG A 334 2.10 10.25 -5.33
C ARG A 334 3.43 10.89 -4.96
N LEU A 335 3.87 10.74 -3.71
CA LEU A 335 5.18 11.21 -3.26
C LEU A 335 6.30 10.61 -4.11
N ASN A 336 6.33 9.28 -4.22
CA ASN A 336 7.43 8.57 -4.87
C ASN A 336 7.44 8.78 -6.40
N ASP A 337 6.28 8.83 -7.04
CA ASP A 337 6.16 9.16 -8.46
C ASP A 337 6.61 10.60 -8.73
N HIS A 338 6.17 11.54 -7.91
CA HIS A 338 6.54 12.96 -8.02
C HIS A 338 8.05 13.18 -7.86
N LEU A 339 8.67 12.63 -6.80
CA LEU A 339 10.10 12.84 -6.58
C LEU A 339 10.95 12.23 -7.70
N ASN A 340 10.58 11.06 -8.21
CA ASN A 340 11.29 10.45 -9.34
C ASN A 340 11.06 11.23 -10.65
N ALA A 341 9.86 11.74 -10.87
CA ALA A 341 9.57 12.62 -12.01
C ALA A 341 10.38 13.91 -11.96
N LEU A 342 10.56 14.52 -10.80
CA LEU A 342 11.42 15.69 -10.62
C LEU A 342 12.87 15.41 -11.04
N ILE A 343 13.39 14.25 -10.62
CA ILE A 343 14.77 13.84 -10.87
C ILE A 343 14.97 13.45 -12.34
N PHE A 344 14.18 12.50 -12.84
CA PHE A 344 14.36 11.93 -14.19
C PHE A 344 13.97 12.89 -15.32
N ASN A 345 13.07 13.82 -15.07
CA ASN A 345 12.68 14.85 -16.05
C ASN A 345 13.43 16.18 -15.88
N ASN A 346 14.47 16.21 -15.05
CA ASN A 346 15.28 17.41 -14.75
C ASN A 346 14.42 18.64 -14.34
N LYS A 347 13.40 18.40 -13.52
CA LYS A 347 12.49 19.46 -13.01
C LYS A 347 12.91 20.01 -11.66
N ILE A 348 13.98 19.50 -11.08
CA ILE A 348 14.60 19.98 -9.85
C ILE A 348 16.07 20.27 -10.11
N ASP A 349 16.57 21.38 -9.56
CA ASP A 349 17.98 21.74 -9.71
C ASP A 349 18.86 20.95 -8.75
N LEU A 350 19.56 19.97 -9.30
CA LEU A 350 20.53 19.12 -8.61
C LEU A 350 21.99 19.46 -8.96
N SER A 351 22.23 20.64 -9.57
CA SER A 351 23.58 21.09 -9.87
C SER A 351 24.36 21.40 -8.59
N ALA A 352 25.69 21.31 -8.69
CA ALA A 352 26.55 21.63 -7.57
C ALA A 352 26.32 23.05 -7.03
N LYS A 353 26.23 23.17 -5.71
CA LYS A 353 26.04 24.42 -4.98
C LYS A 353 27.22 24.69 -4.04
N SER A 354 27.35 25.92 -3.59
CA SER A 354 28.27 26.23 -2.51
C SER A 354 27.80 25.58 -1.20
N VAL A 355 28.77 25.08 -0.44
CA VAL A 355 28.55 24.53 0.90
C VAL A 355 28.92 25.61 1.93
N ARG A 356 28.04 25.87 2.88
CA ARG A 356 28.28 26.81 3.96
C ARG A 356 29.40 26.33 4.89
N SER A 357 30.17 27.24 5.43
CA SER A 357 31.27 26.94 6.34
C SER A 357 30.81 26.51 7.74
N ASP A 358 29.59 26.88 8.13
CA ASP A 358 28.97 26.59 9.42
C ASP A 358 28.08 25.35 9.42
N LEU A 359 28.24 24.47 8.42
CA LEU A 359 27.50 23.22 8.34
C LEU A 359 27.93 22.26 9.48
N PRO A 360 27.05 22.00 10.47
CA PRO A 360 27.40 21.10 11.58
C PRO A 360 27.56 19.67 11.11
N ASP A 361 28.39 18.91 11.82
CA ASP A 361 28.52 17.47 11.56
C ASP A 361 27.22 16.71 11.88
N PRO A 362 26.92 15.63 11.15
CA PRO A 362 25.85 14.72 11.52
C PRO A 362 26.09 14.19 12.94
N ARG A 363 25.06 14.23 13.78
CA ARG A 363 25.19 13.82 15.18
C ARG A 363 24.72 12.38 15.37
N PRO A 364 25.60 11.47 15.85
CA PRO A 364 25.18 10.12 16.19
C PRO A 364 24.07 10.11 17.24
N ILE A 365 23.07 9.26 17.04
CA ILE A 365 22.02 8.95 17.99
C ILE A 365 22.39 7.60 18.61
N ASN A 366 22.89 7.61 19.83
CA ASN A 366 23.42 6.43 20.47
C ASN A 366 22.42 5.84 21.45
N PHE A 367 22.28 4.52 21.42
CA PHE A 367 21.51 3.76 22.42
C PHE A 367 22.47 3.17 23.46
N HIS A 368 22.12 3.31 24.71
CA HIS A 368 22.79 2.64 25.84
C HIS A 368 22.11 1.30 26.09
N LEU A 369 22.78 0.23 25.73
CA LEU A 369 22.26 -1.13 25.77
C LEU A 369 22.80 -1.88 26.97
N ASN A 370 21.98 -2.70 27.62
CA ASN A 370 22.34 -3.67 28.62
C ASN A 370 22.08 -5.10 28.10
N GLU A 371 22.35 -6.10 28.92
CA GLU A 371 22.20 -7.51 28.55
C GLU A 371 20.76 -7.82 28.07
N GLU A 372 19.74 -7.37 28.81
CA GLU A 372 18.33 -7.61 28.45
C GLU A 372 17.93 -6.98 27.11
N THR A 373 18.43 -5.79 26.79
CA THR A 373 18.15 -5.14 25.51
C THR A 373 18.89 -5.82 24.36
N LEU A 374 20.10 -6.30 24.56
CA LEU A 374 20.86 -7.08 23.59
C LEU A 374 20.19 -8.43 23.30
N GLU A 375 19.70 -9.12 24.33
CA GLU A 375 18.93 -10.36 24.18
C GLU A 375 17.64 -10.13 23.35
N ALA A 376 16.93 -9.03 23.62
CA ALA A 376 15.74 -8.66 22.86
C ALA A 376 16.05 -8.39 21.38
N ILE A 377 17.17 -7.71 21.09
CA ILE A 377 17.65 -7.46 19.72
C ILE A 377 17.98 -8.77 19.01
N ASP A 378 18.71 -9.68 19.67
CA ASP A 378 19.05 -10.98 19.09
C ASP A 378 17.83 -11.84 18.82
N ALA A 379 16.84 -11.85 19.74
CA ALA A 379 15.58 -12.56 19.59
C ALA A 379 14.79 -12.02 18.39
N ALA A 380 14.66 -10.70 18.26
CA ALA A 380 13.97 -10.06 17.13
C ALA A 380 14.67 -10.35 15.79
N ALA A 381 16.00 -10.29 15.75
CA ALA A 381 16.78 -10.62 14.56
C ALA A 381 16.61 -12.08 14.14
N LYS A 382 16.57 -13.00 15.09
CA LYS A 382 16.33 -14.43 14.84
C LYS A 382 14.92 -14.68 14.30
N GLU A 383 13.92 -14.08 14.93
CA GLU A 383 12.51 -14.17 14.50
C GLU A 383 12.35 -13.66 13.07
N HIS A 384 12.91 -12.48 12.78
CA HIS A 384 12.85 -11.89 11.44
C HIS A 384 13.48 -12.80 10.38
N ARG A 385 14.68 -13.34 10.64
CA ARG A 385 15.32 -14.29 9.71
C ARG A 385 14.46 -15.51 9.43
N GLN A 386 13.79 -16.06 10.44
CA GLN A 386 12.88 -17.19 10.29
C GLN A 386 11.66 -16.82 9.45
N GLN A 387 11.06 -15.66 9.68
CA GLN A 387 9.92 -15.15 8.91
C GLN A 387 10.28 -14.97 7.44
N ILE A 388 11.39 -14.32 7.15
CA ILE A 388 11.83 -14.09 5.78
C ILE A 388 12.20 -15.39 5.07
N ALA A 389 12.87 -16.31 5.76
CA ALA A 389 13.21 -17.62 5.21
C ALA A 389 11.99 -18.47 4.85
N ALA A 390 10.84 -18.26 5.48
CA ALA A 390 9.59 -18.93 5.17
C ALA A 390 8.91 -18.37 3.90
N HIS A 391 9.31 -17.21 3.41
CA HIS A 391 8.74 -16.55 2.25
C HIS A 391 9.61 -16.71 1.01
N GLU A 392 8.98 -16.59 -0.15
CA GLU A 392 9.67 -16.43 -1.44
C GLU A 392 9.03 -15.27 -2.21
N LEU A 393 9.85 -14.61 -3.02
CA LEU A 393 9.46 -13.48 -3.83
C LEU A 393 9.92 -13.69 -5.27
N ARG A 394 9.06 -13.38 -6.24
CA ARG A 394 9.38 -13.36 -7.67
C ARG A 394 8.85 -12.09 -8.30
N VAL A 395 9.62 -11.52 -9.23
CA VAL A 395 9.19 -10.37 -10.02
C VAL A 395 9.05 -10.80 -11.49
N GLN A 396 7.82 -10.73 -12.02
CA GLN A 396 7.55 -10.94 -13.43
C GLN A 396 7.52 -9.59 -14.15
N ALA A 397 8.59 -9.27 -14.85
CA ALA A 397 8.67 -8.09 -15.73
C ALA A 397 8.22 -8.48 -17.14
N TYR A 398 6.92 -8.43 -17.39
CA TYR A 398 6.33 -8.84 -18.66
C TYR A 398 6.47 -7.73 -19.71
N GLN A 399 7.20 -8.01 -20.79
CA GLN A 399 7.51 -7.06 -21.85
C GLN A 399 6.69 -7.26 -23.14
N GLY A 400 5.74 -8.20 -23.15
CA GLY A 400 4.95 -8.52 -24.34
C GLY A 400 4.03 -7.40 -24.79
N TYR A 401 3.40 -6.71 -23.85
CA TYR A 401 2.54 -5.53 -24.07
C TYR A 401 2.19 -4.87 -22.73
N GLY A 402 1.52 -3.73 -22.80
CA GLY A 402 1.00 -3.01 -21.65
C GLY A 402 -0.32 -2.32 -21.94
N LYS A 403 -0.57 -1.23 -21.24
CA LYS A 403 -1.81 -0.45 -21.30
C LYS A 403 -2.17 0.00 -22.73
N GLY A 404 -1.17 0.34 -23.56
CA GLY A 404 -1.41 0.78 -24.92
C GLY A 404 -2.16 -0.25 -25.76
N LEU A 405 -1.77 -1.54 -25.71
CA LEU A 405 -2.47 -2.61 -26.42
C LEU A 405 -3.82 -2.94 -25.77
N ILE A 406 -3.88 -2.97 -24.45
CA ILE A 406 -5.12 -3.27 -23.73
C ILE A 406 -6.23 -2.27 -24.08
N LYS A 407 -5.89 -0.99 -24.21
CA LYS A 407 -6.83 0.06 -24.65
C LYS A 407 -7.28 -0.13 -26.11
N LYS A 408 -6.40 -0.61 -27.01
CA LYS A 408 -6.80 -0.96 -28.38
C LYS A 408 -7.82 -2.09 -28.42
N PHE A 409 -7.74 -3.03 -27.48
CA PHE A 409 -8.79 -4.05 -27.29
C PHE A 409 -10.09 -3.49 -26.69
N LYS A 410 -10.18 -2.19 -26.41
CA LYS A 410 -11.32 -1.52 -25.78
C LYS A 410 -11.66 -2.07 -24.39
N CYS A 411 -10.61 -2.45 -23.64
CA CYS A 411 -10.72 -2.96 -22.29
C CYS A 411 -10.24 -1.94 -21.26
N SER A 412 -10.85 -1.98 -20.05
CA SER A 412 -10.25 -1.39 -18.85
C SER A 412 -8.94 -2.08 -18.54
N PRO A 413 -7.81 -1.37 -18.45
CA PRO A 413 -6.52 -1.99 -18.18
C PRO A 413 -6.51 -2.78 -16.85
N ASP A 414 -7.09 -2.23 -15.80
CA ASP A 414 -7.15 -2.87 -14.50
C ASP A 414 -8.00 -4.15 -14.54
N ALA A 415 -9.24 -4.09 -15.04
CA ALA A 415 -10.10 -5.26 -15.16
C ALA A 415 -9.45 -6.36 -16.03
N TYR A 416 -8.75 -5.97 -17.09
CA TYR A 416 -8.03 -6.90 -17.95
C TYR A 416 -6.92 -7.65 -17.18
N VAL A 417 -6.10 -6.95 -16.42
CA VAL A 417 -5.02 -7.56 -15.65
C VAL A 417 -5.56 -8.42 -14.51
N GLN A 418 -6.67 -8.04 -13.88
CA GLN A 418 -7.37 -8.88 -12.91
C GLN A 418 -7.82 -10.21 -13.54
N MET A 419 -8.23 -10.21 -14.80
CA MET A 419 -8.56 -11.46 -15.52
C MET A 419 -7.29 -12.27 -15.88
N ILE A 420 -6.16 -11.64 -16.15
CA ILE A 420 -4.87 -12.34 -16.26
C ILE A 420 -4.56 -13.10 -14.96
N ILE A 421 -4.72 -12.44 -13.83
CA ILE A 421 -4.45 -13.03 -12.50
C ILE A 421 -5.40 -14.19 -12.23
N GLN A 422 -6.69 -14.05 -12.52
CA GLN A 422 -7.67 -15.11 -12.34
C GLN A 422 -7.37 -16.33 -13.25
N LEU A 423 -7.04 -16.10 -14.50
CA LEU A 423 -6.67 -17.15 -15.43
C LEU A 423 -5.39 -17.87 -15.03
N ALA A 424 -4.38 -17.12 -14.58
CA ALA A 424 -3.13 -17.70 -14.09
C ALA A 424 -3.36 -18.63 -12.89
N TYR A 425 -4.18 -18.20 -11.93
CA TYR A 425 -4.54 -19.02 -10.78
C TYR A 425 -5.33 -20.27 -11.19
N PHE A 426 -6.29 -20.10 -12.10
CA PHE A 426 -7.06 -21.21 -12.64
C PHE A 426 -6.18 -22.25 -13.37
N LYS A 427 -5.24 -21.80 -14.20
CA LYS A 427 -4.27 -22.68 -14.88
C LYS A 427 -3.39 -23.45 -13.89
N MET A 428 -3.02 -22.81 -12.78
CA MET A 428 -2.16 -23.42 -11.77
C MET A 428 -2.89 -24.45 -10.89
N TYR A 429 -4.15 -24.16 -10.51
CA TYR A 429 -4.88 -24.95 -9.52
C TYR A 429 -6.17 -25.62 -10.03
N GLY A 430 -6.59 -25.37 -11.26
CA GLY A 430 -7.83 -25.90 -11.83
C GLY A 430 -9.11 -25.31 -11.26
N LYS A 431 -9.02 -24.26 -10.46
CA LYS A 431 -10.15 -23.54 -9.84
C LYS A 431 -9.77 -22.12 -9.49
N ASN A 432 -10.78 -21.26 -9.34
CA ASN A 432 -10.61 -19.94 -8.76
C ASN A 432 -10.89 -19.97 -7.25
N ARG A 433 -10.23 -19.09 -6.50
CA ARG A 433 -10.40 -18.96 -5.04
C ARG A 433 -10.56 -17.50 -4.65
N PRO A 434 -11.10 -17.21 -3.45
CA PRO A 434 -11.35 -15.85 -2.99
C PRO A 434 -10.17 -14.92 -3.23
N THR A 435 -10.44 -13.83 -3.93
CA THR A 435 -9.44 -12.83 -4.37
C THR A 435 -9.86 -11.45 -3.93
N TYR A 436 -8.93 -10.75 -3.28
CA TYR A 436 -9.05 -9.36 -2.85
C TYR A 436 -8.39 -8.44 -3.85
N GLU A 437 -9.08 -7.38 -4.24
CA GLU A 437 -8.49 -6.17 -4.80
C GLU A 437 -8.93 -4.96 -3.98
N SER A 438 -8.06 -3.97 -3.86
CA SER A 438 -8.32 -2.77 -3.09
C SER A 438 -9.02 -1.70 -3.92
N ALA A 439 -10.19 -1.23 -3.49
CA ALA A 439 -10.87 -0.05 -4.03
C ALA A 439 -10.67 1.15 -3.11
N SER A 440 -10.28 2.30 -3.66
CA SER A 440 -10.19 3.54 -2.88
C SER A 440 -11.58 4.10 -2.57
N THR A 441 -11.80 4.46 -1.31
CA THR A 441 -12.98 5.19 -0.85
C THR A 441 -12.66 6.63 -0.43
N ARG A 442 -11.52 7.17 -0.89
CA ARG A 442 -11.03 8.50 -0.53
C ARG A 442 -11.87 9.66 -1.06
N LYS A 443 -12.87 9.40 -1.90
CA LYS A 443 -13.90 10.41 -2.22
C LYS A 443 -14.83 10.74 -1.06
N PHE A 444 -14.82 9.91 -0.01
CA PHE A 444 -15.52 10.15 1.24
C PHE A 444 -14.59 10.70 2.31
N ALA A 445 -15.15 11.46 3.26
CA ALA A 445 -14.40 11.98 4.40
C ALA A 445 -13.68 10.86 5.14
N GLU A 446 -12.39 11.02 5.43
CA GLU A 446 -11.52 10.04 6.08
C GLU A 446 -11.52 8.65 5.40
N GLY A 447 -11.86 8.60 4.11
CA GLY A 447 -11.98 7.35 3.35
C GLY A 447 -10.64 6.64 3.18
N ARG A 448 -10.66 5.31 3.27
CA ARG A 448 -9.52 4.42 3.01
C ARG A 448 -9.82 3.48 1.86
N THR A 449 -10.19 2.26 2.14
CA THR A 449 -10.42 1.23 1.11
C THR A 449 -11.67 0.40 1.38
N GLU A 450 -12.21 -0.17 0.31
CA GLU A 450 -13.19 -1.23 0.31
C GLU A 450 -12.67 -2.41 -0.50
N THR A 451 -13.19 -3.59 -0.24
CA THR A 451 -12.84 -4.81 -0.94
C THR A 451 -13.58 -4.91 -2.27
N ILE A 452 -12.84 -5.17 -3.34
CA ILE A 452 -13.36 -5.72 -4.58
C ILE A 452 -13.16 -7.24 -4.50
N ARG A 453 -14.25 -8.00 -4.47
CA ARG A 453 -14.23 -9.47 -4.58
C ARG A 453 -14.14 -9.80 -6.06
N THR A 454 -12.95 -10.14 -6.54
CA THR A 454 -12.66 -10.26 -7.98
C THR A 454 -13.31 -11.49 -8.62
N VAL A 455 -13.39 -12.60 -7.89
CA VAL A 455 -13.99 -13.83 -8.43
C VAL A 455 -15.50 -13.68 -8.54
N SER A 456 -16.02 -13.96 -9.73
CA SER A 456 -17.44 -13.99 -10.06
C SER A 456 -17.76 -15.25 -10.86
N ASP A 457 -19.05 -15.58 -10.96
CA ASP A 457 -19.49 -16.66 -11.88
C ASP A 457 -19.02 -16.39 -13.31
N ASP A 458 -19.02 -15.12 -13.71
CA ASP A 458 -18.57 -14.69 -15.04
C ASP A 458 -17.07 -14.90 -15.24
N SER A 459 -16.22 -14.58 -14.24
CA SER A 459 -14.77 -14.80 -14.33
C SER A 459 -14.43 -16.28 -14.35
N VAL A 460 -15.15 -17.10 -13.58
CA VAL A 460 -14.98 -18.56 -13.58
C VAL A 460 -15.37 -19.16 -14.93
N ALA A 461 -16.51 -18.73 -15.49
CA ALA A 461 -16.96 -19.18 -16.82
C ALA A 461 -15.92 -18.84 -17.91
N PHE A 462 -15.36 -17.62 -17.86
CA PHE A 462 -14.30 -17.23 -18.78
C PHE A 462 -13.05 -18.12 -18.63
N CYS A 463 -12.56 -18.34 -17.41
CA CYS A 463 -11.37 -19.19 -17.20
C CYS A 463 -11.57 -20.61 -17.71
N LYS A 464 -12.74 -21.18 -17.50
CA LYS A 464 -13.10 -22.52 -18.03
C LYS A 464 -13.12 -22.52 -19.57
N ALA A 465 -13.75 -21.51 -20.17
CA ALA A 465 -13.89 -21.44 -21.62
C ALA A 465 -12.55 -21.28 -22.36
N ILE A 466 -11.69 -20.38 -21.92
CA ILE A 466 -10.40 -20.14 -22.60
C ILE A 466 -9.42 -21.32 -22.47
N THR A 467 -9.59 -22.17 -21.47
CA THR A 467 -8.76 -23.36 -21.24
C THR A 467 -9.33 -24.64 -21.86
N ASP A 468 -10.54 -24.59 -22.41
CA ASP A 468 -11.21 -25.71 -23.06
C ASP A 468 -11.14 -25.56 -24.60
N ALA A 469 -10.33 -26.40 -25.24
CA ALA A 469 -10.16 -26.36 -26.69
C ALA A 469 -11.45 -26.63 -27.50
N SER A 470 -12.50 -27.20 -26.88
CA SER A 470 -13.79 -27.44 -27.52
C SER A 470 -14.66 -26.17 -27.56
N VAL A 471 -14.34 -25.15 -26.79
CA VAL A 471 -15.09 -23.87 -26.77
C VAL A 471 -14.61 -22.98 -27.90
N PRO A 472 -15.53 -22.49 -28.77
CA PRO A 472 -15.16 -21.57 -29.83
C PRO A 472 -14.55 -20.27 -29.29
N ARG A 473 -13.56 -19.72 -30.01
CA ARG A 473 -12.90 -18.46 -29.62
C ARG A 473 -13.89 -17.32 -29.36
N GLU A 474 -14.91 -17.20 -30.21
CA GLU A 474 -15.93 -16.14 -30.11
C GLU A 474 -16.71 -16.23 -28.81
N GLU A 475 -16.98 -17.44 -28.32
CA GLU A 475 -17.63 -17.65 -27.04
C GLU A 475 -16.70 -17.31 -25.87
N ALA A 476 -15.43 -17.68 -25.93
CA ALA A 476 -14.43 -17.29 -24.94
C ALA A 476 -14.28 -15.76 -24.87
N VAL A 477 -14.26 -15.06 -26.02
CA VAL A 477 -14.24 -13.59 -26.08
C VAL A 477 -15.49 -12.98 -25.45
N ARG A 478 -16.66 -13.54 -25.75
CA ARG A 478 -17.94 -13.07 -25.16
C ARG A 478 -17.93 -13.19 -23.64
N LEU A 479 -17.50 -14.34 -23.11
CA LEU A 479 -17.41 -14.59 -21.68
C LEU A 479 -16.35 -13.69 -21.02
N PHE A 480 -15.22 -13.46 -21.68
CA PHE A 480 -14.22 -12.51 -21.21
C PHE A 480 -14.78 -11.08 -21.07
N ARG A 481 -15.49 -10.60 -22.11
CA ARG A 481 -16.13 -9.27 -22.06
C ARG A 481 -17.15 -9.18 -20.94
N THR A 482 -17.94 -10.22 -20.69
CA THR A 482 -18.88 -10.30 -19.57
C THR A 482 -18.17 -10.25 -18.23
N ALA A 483 -17.05 -10.98 -18.08
CA ALA A 483 -16.24 -10.96 -16.86
C ALA A 483 -15.64 -9.57 -16.59
N LEU A 484 -15.13 -8.88 -17.62
CA LEU A 484 -14.65 -7.50 -17.50
C LEU A 484 -15.75 -6.55 -17.04
N ALA A 485 -16.95 -6.66 -17.59
CA ALA A 485 -18.08 -5.82 -17.23
C ALA A 485 -18.51 -6.06 -15.76
N ALA A 486 -18.54 -7.31 -15.32
CA ALA A 486 -18.85 -7.68 -13.94
C ALA A 486 -17.82 -7.12 -12.97
N HIS A 487 -16.53 -7.24 -13.28
CA HIS A 487 -15.46 -6.69 -12.47
C HIS A 487 -15.52 -5.17 -12.37
N SER A 488 -15.68 -4.47 -13.50
CA SER A 488 -15.80 -3.01 -13.55
C SER A 488 -17.01 -2.50 -12.77
N LYS A 489 -18.13 -3.23 -12.81
CA LYS A 489 -19.33 -2.90 -12.02
C LYS A 489 -19.05 -3.03 -10.52
N TYR A 490 -18.43 -4.13 -10.10
CA TYR A 490 -18.08 -4.33 -8.68
C TYR A 490 -17.11 -3.25 -8.19
N THR A 491 -16.09 -2.91 -8.99
CA THR A 491 -15.14 -1.85 -8.69
C THR A 491 -15.83 -0.51 -8.46
N ALA A 492 -16.80 -0.14 -9.31
CA ALA A 492 -17.57 1.07 -9.15
C ALA A 492 -18.41 1.06 -7.86
N GLU A 493 -19.10 -0.05 -7.59
CA GLU A 493 -19.92 -0.22 -6.38
C GLU A 493 -19.05 -0.16 -5.11
N ALA A 494 -17.90 -0.82 -5.09
CA ALA A 494 -16.94 -0.79 -3.96
C ALA A 494 -16.40 0.62 -3.72
N SER A 495 -16.00 1.32 -4.78
CA SER A 495 -15.54 2.72 -4.69
C SER A 495 -16.63 3.68 -4.22
N ASP A 496 -17.90 3.32 -4.41
CA ASP A 496 -19.07 4.05 -3.89
C ASP A 496 -19.42 3.68 -2.44
N GLY A 497 -18.57 2.89 -1.77
CA GLY A 497 -18.80 2.43 -0.39
C GLY A 497 -19.90 1.38 -0.28
N LYS A 498 -20.22 0.68 -1.36
CA LYS A 498 -21.28 -0.33 -1.46
C LYS A 498 -20.75 -1.76 -1.56
N GLY A 499 -19.52 -1.99 -1.12
CA GLY A 499 -18.99 -3.33 -0.97
C GLY A 499 -19.61 -4.07 0.21
N VAL A 500 -19.40 -5.38 0.27
CA VAL A 500 -19.99 -6.23 1.31
C VAL A 500 -19.11 -6.38 2.54
N ASP A 501 -17.79 -6.37 2.37
CA ASP A 501 -16.85 -6.73 3.43
C ASP A 501 -16.83 -5.71 4.56
N ARG A 502 -16.76 -4.42 4.27
CA ARG A 502 -16.72 -3.36 5.30
C ARG A 502 -18.06 -3.22 6.00
N HIS A 503 -19.18 -3.36 5.29
CA HIS A 503 -20.51 -3.31 5.88
C HIS A 503 -20.72 -4.46 6.88
N LEU A 504 -20.46 -5.69 6.48
CA LEU A 504 -20.57 -6.86 7.36
C LEU A 504 -19.63 -6.77 8.56
N PHE A 505 -18.40 -6.27 8.35
CA PHE A 505 -17.46 -5.98 9.45
C PHE A 505 -18.03 -4.95 10.43
N GLY A 506 -18.55 -3.83 9.92
CA GLY A 506 -19.15 -2.78 10.75
C GLY A 506 -20.36 -3.25 11.57
N LEU A 507 -21.21 -4.06 10.96
CA LEU A 507 -22.36 -4.67 11.65
C LEU A 507 -21.88 -5.58 12.79
N LYS A 508 -20.88 -6.42 12.54
CA LYS A 508 -20.31 -7.31 13.57
C LYS A 508 -19.73 -6.53 14.76
N LYS A 509 -19.09 -5.38 14.48
CA LYS A 509 -18.53 -4.51 15.54
C LYS A 509 -19.58 -3.94 16.49
N LEU A 510 -20.83 -3.95 16.12
CA LEU A 510 -21.94 -3.42 16.93
C LEU A 510 -22.67 -4.47 17.76
N LEU A 511 -22.24 -5.73 17.70
CA LEU A 511 -22.67 -6.75 18.66
C LEU A 511 -22.25 -6.34 20.09
N ARG A 512 -23.18 -6.45 21.01
CA ARG A 512 -22.97 -6.17 22.44
C ARG A 512 -22.61 -7.45 23.17
N GLU A 513 -22.00 -7.30 24.32
CA GLU A 513 -21.71 -8.42 25.22
C GLU A 513 -23.01 -9.15 25.58
N GLY A 514 -22.99 -10.48 25.51
CA GLY A 514 -24.14 -11.35 25.77
C GLY A 514 -25.11 -11.53 24.59
N GLU A 515 -24.97 -10.78 23.50
CA GLU A 515 -25.77 -11.02 22.29
C GLU A 515 -25.21 -12.22 21.51
N PRO A 516 -26.06 -13.10 20.99
CA PRO A 516 -25.61 -14.26 20.21
C PRO A 516 -24.99 -13.81 18.88
N LEU A 517 -23.90 -14.49 18.47
CA LEU A 517 -23.31 -14.29 17.16
C LEU A 517 -24.29 -14.74 16.07
N PRO A 518 -24.70 -13.86 15.15
CA PRO A 518 -25.57 -14.25 14.04
C PRO A 518 -24.96 -15.37 13.17
N SER A 519 -25.79 -16.27 12.67
CA SER A 519 -25.38 -17.47 11.92
C SER A 519 -24.53 -17.17 10.68
N ILE A 520 -24.74 -16.01 10.04
CA ILE A 520 -23.91 -15.57 8.90
C ILE A 520 -22.42 -15.51 9.25
N TYR A 521 -22.05 -15.08 10.47
CA TYR A 521 -20.65 -14.94 10.87
C TYR A 521 -20.00 -16.26 11.33
N SER A 522 -20.79 -17.28 11.66
CA SER A 522 -20.31 -18.64 11.99
C SER A 522 -20.42 -19.62 10.80
N ASP A 523 -20.98 -19.17 9.68
CA ASP A 523 -21.01 -19.95 8.46
C ASP A 523 -19.59 -20.16 7.92
N PRO A 524 -19.16 -21.43 7.65
CA PRO A 524 -17.83 -21.71 7.09
C PRO A 524 -17.53 -20.95 5.80
N ALA A 525 -18.52 -20.73 4.95
CA ALA A 525 -18.36 -19.96 3.70
C ALA A 525 -18.05 -18.48 3.95
N PHE A 526 -18.47 -17.91 5.09
CA PHE A 526 -18.10 -16.54 5.45
C PHE A 526 -16.60 -16.41 5.67
N ALA A 527 -16.02 -17.27 6.48
CA ALA A 527 -14.57 -17.30 6.72
C ALA A 527 -13.80 -17.62 5.43
N TYR A 528 -14.25 -18.63 4.67
CA TYR A 528 -13.61 -19.02 3.42
C TYR A 528 -13.63 -17.92 2.38
N SER A 529 -14.79 -17.31 2.11
CA SER A 529 -14.93 -16.26 1.09
C SER A 529 -14.19 -14.95 1.43
N GLY A 530 -13.85 -14.75 2.69
CA GLY A 530 -13.01 -13.66 3.20
C GLY A 530 -11.54 -14.04 3.43
N SER A 531 -11.15 -15.29 3.13
CA SER A 531 -9.76 -15.75 3.17
C SER A 531 -9.12 -15.47 1.80
N TRP A 532 -8.23 -14.49 1.75
CA TRP A 532 -7.68 -13.99 0.49
C TRP A 532 -6.53 -14.88 -0.01
N TYR A 533 -6.87 -15.88 -0.81
CA TYR A 533 -5.88 -16.70 -1.52
C TYR A 533 -5.07 -15.89 -2.53
N LEU A 534 -5.65 -14.82 -3.03
CA LEU A 534 -4.96 -13.78 -3.77
C LEU A 534 -5.28 -12.43 -3.12
N SER A 535 -4.25 -11.74 -2.65
CA SER A 535 -4.33 -10.34 -2.23
C SER A 535 -3.65 -9.48 -3.29
N THR A 536 -4.43 -8.61 -3.94
CA THR A 536 -3.97 -7.85 -5.10
C THR A 536 -4.23 -6.36 -4.95
N SER A 537 -3.39 -5.54 -5.59
CA SER A 537 -3.61 -4.11 -5.78
C SER A 537 -2.72 -3.57 -6.89
N GLN A 538 -3.12 -2.48 -7.49
CA GLN A 538 -2.46 -1.83 -8.63
C GLN A 538 -1.99 -0.43 -8.24
N LEU A 539 -0.69 -0.18 -8.44
CA LEU A 539 -0.11 1.15 -8.49
C LEU A 539 0.91 1.18 -9.62
N SER A 540 0.77 2.09 -10.57
CA SER A 540 1.63 2.14 -11.75
C SER A 540 2.49 3.39 -11.77
N SER A 541 3.77 3.24 -12.09
CA SER A 541 4.69 4.33 -12.38
C SER A 541 5.74 3.87 -13.40
N GLU A 542 6.04 4.72 -14.37
CA GLU A 542 7.12 4.48 -15.32
C GLU A 542 8.52 4.66 -14.68
N PHE A 543 8.57 5.13 -13.43
CA PHE A 543 9.80 5.33 -12.67
C PHE A 543 10.10 4.17 -11.70
N PHE A 544 9.23 3.16 -11.63
CA PHE A 544 9.43 2.00 -10.75
C PHE A 544 9.76 0.75 -11.55
N ASN A 545 10.60 -0.10 -10.94
CA ASN A 545 10.89 -1.45 -11.42
C ASN A 545 10.05 -2.52 -10.70
N GLY A 546 9.23 -2.12 -9.75
CA GLY A 546 8.35 -2.99 -8.99
C GLY A 546 7.81 -2.31 -7.73
N TYR A 547 6.82 -2.95 -7.16
CA TYR A 547 6.34 -2.67 -5.84
C TYR A 547 5.64 -3.91 -5.28
N GLY A 548 5.54 -4.05 -3.97
CA GLY A 548 4.95 -5.26 -3.43
C GLY A 548 4.75 -5.27 -1.92
N TRP A 549 4.14 -6.35 -1.49
CA TRP A 549 3.85 -6.73 -0.11
C TRP A 549 3.73 -8.24 0.00
N SER A 550 3.35 -8.76 1.19
CA SER A 550 3.19 -10.18 1.45
C SER A 550 1.78 -10.72 1.11
N GLN A 551 1.65 -12.05 1.12
CA GLN A 551 0.37 -12.72 1.16
C GLN A 551 -0.38 -12.46 2.49
N VAL A 552 -1.69 -12.70 2.50
CA VAL A 552 -2.53 -12.54 3.69
C VAL A 552 -2.67 -13.85 4.48
N ILE A 553 -2.77 -14.97 3.77
CA ILE A 553 -2.86 -16.33 4.36
C ILE A 553 -1.72 -17.20 3.88
N ASP A 554 -1.37 -18.23 4.64
CA ASP A 554 -0.22 -19.10 4.35
C ASP A 554 -0.31 -19.82 2.98
N ASP A 555 -1.52 -20.20 2.56
CA ASP A 555 -1.78 -20.84 1.27
C ASP A 555 -2.06 -19.82 0.14
N GLY A 556 -1.78 -18.55 0.37
CA GLY A 556 -2.11 -17.47 -0.55
C GLY A 556 -0.90 -16.80 -1.21
N PHE A 557 -1.21 -15.91 -2.15
CA PHE A 557 -0.24 -15.06 -2.83
C PHE A 557 -0.58 -13.58 -2.60
N GLY A 558 0.46 -12.78 -2.36
CA GLY A 558 0.40 -11.34 -2.51
C GLY A 558 0.88 -10.97 -3.91
N ILE A 559 0.02 -10.41 -4.74
CA ILE A 559 0.34 -10.01 -6.11
C ILE A 559 0.10 -8.53 -6.28
N ALA A 560 1.18 -7.77 -6.23
CA ALA A 560 1.20 -6.36 -6.57
C ALA A 560 1.48 -6.21 -8.07
N TYR A 561 0.73 -5.35 -8.77
CA TYR A 561 0.95 -5.21 -10.20
C TYR A 561 0.97 -3.76 -10.67
N MET A 562 1.78 -3.52 -11.71
CA MET A 562 1.87 -2.26 -12.42
C MET A 562 1.45 -2.47 -13.88
N ILE A 563 0.71 -1.50 -14.42
CA ILE A 563 0.27 -1.48 -15.81
C ILE A 563 0.89 -0.26 -16.46
N ASN A 564 2.05 -0.44 -17.08
CA ASN A 564 2.76 0.63 -17.80
C ASN A 564 2.34 0.65 -19.28
N GLU A 565 2.79 1.64 -20.02
CA GLU A 565 2.33 1.82 -21.42
C GLU A 565 2.61 0.59 -22.29
N ASN A 566 3.81 0.01 -22.17
CA ASN A 566 4.26 -1.10 -23.02
C ASN A 566 4.66 -2.36 -22.24
N SER A 567 4.40 -2.41 -20.94
CA SER A 567 4.79 -3.52 -20.07
C SER A 567 3.83 -3.72 -18.91
N LEU A 568 3.86 -4.92 -18.33
CA LEU A 568 3.21 -5.26 -17.09
C LEU A 568 4.27 -5.73 -16.09
N ASN A 569 4.06 -5.47 -14.81
CA ASN A 569 4.94 -5.95 -13.76
C ASN A 569 4.11 -6.60 -12.66
N PHE A 570 4.52 -7.79 -12.22
CA PHE A 570 3.91 -8.51 -11.12
C PHE A 570 4.96 -8.84 -10.07
N ASN A 571 4.74 -8.40 -8.85
CA ASN A 571 5.52 -8.83 -7.70
C ASN A 571 4.73 -9.90 -6.95
N ILE A 572 5.29 -11.06 -6.81
CA ILE A 572 4.60 -12.26 -6.30
C ILE A 572 5.29 -12.71 -5.02
N VAL A 573 4.56 -12.73 -3.91
CA VAL A 573 5.06 -13.20 -2.62
C VAL A 573 4.15 -14.31 -2.08
N CYS A 574 4.75 -15.34 -1.52
CA CYS A 574 4.04 -16.44 -0.87
C CYS A 574 4.94 -17.16 0.14
N LYS A 575 4.35 -18.02 0.96
CA LYS A 575 5.09 -18.94 1.85
C LYS A 575 5.48 -20.23 1.11
N ARG A 576 6.42 -20.11 0.17
CA ARG A 576 7.04 -21.23 -0.57
C ARG A 576 6.05 -22.21 -1.21
N ILE A 577 4.96 -21.69 -1.77
CA ILE A 577 3.95 -22.48 -2.49
C ILE A 577 4.05 -22.32 -4.01
N GLY A 578 5.11 -21.69 -4.50
CA GLY A 578 5.43 -21.64 -5.93
C GLY A 578 5.29 -20.26 -6.57
N ALA A 579 5.99 -19.23 -6.07
CA ALA A 579 6.00 -17.91 -6.68
C ALA A 579 6.51 -17.94 -8.14
N GLU A 580 7.51 -18.76 -8.43
CA GLU A 580 8.04 -18.93 -9.80
C GLU A 580 6.99 -19.60 -10.72
N ARG A 581 6.25 -20.57 -10.24
CA ARG A 581 5.16 -21.20 -11.00
C ARG A 581 4.03 -20.22 -11.27
N MET A 582 3.65 -19.40 -10.28
CA MET A 582 2.67 -18.34 -10.48
C MET A 582 3.16 -17.32 -11.53
N SER A 583 4.44 -16.94 -11.49
CA SER A 583 5.05 -16.07 -12.48
C SER A 583 4.95 -16.66 -13.90
N TYR A 584 5.21 -17.93 -14.06
CA TYR A 584 5.05 -18.65 -15.33
C TYR A 584 3.60 -18.56 -15.84
N TYR A 585 2.62 -18.89 -14.99
CA TYR A 585 1.22 -18.86 -15.40
C TYR A 585 0.67 -17.44 -15.64
N LEU A 586 1.20 -16.43 -14.97
CA LEU A 586 0.87 -15.03 -15.30
C LEU A 586 1.36 -14.65 -16.72
N ASN A 587 2.57 -15.07 -17.08
CA ASN A 587 3.09 -14.89 -18.41
C ASN A 587 2.25 -15.61 -19.49
N GLU A 588 1.90 -16.89 -19.24
CA GLU A 588 1.03 -17.67 -20.11
C GLU A 588 -0.35 -17.03 -20.29
N ALA A 589 -1.00 -16.67 -19.16
CA ALA A 589 -2.33 -16.06 -19.17
C ALA A 589 -2.35 -14.72 -19.92
N ALA A 590 -1.32 -13.89 -19.76
CA ALA A 590 -1.18 -12.64 -20.50
C ALA A 590 -1.08 -12.89 -22.02
N GLY A 591 -0.33 -13.90 -22.43
CA GLY A 591 -0.22 -14.32 -23.82
C GLY A 591 -1.55 -14.87 -24.36
N ASP A 592 -2.20 -15.77 -23.64
CA ASP A 592 -3.45 -16.40 -24.08
C ASP A 592 -4.58 -15.38 -24.31
N ILE A 593 -4.74 -14.41 -23.40
CA ILE A 593 -5.78 -13.36 -23.54
C ILE A 593 -5.46 -12.46 -24.73
N ARG A 594 -4.21 -12.05 -24.89
CA ARG A 594 -3.77 -11.28 -26.08
C ARG A 594 -4.10 -12.03 -27.36
N ASP A 595 -3.69 -13.27 -27.47
CA ASP A 595 -3.83 -14.08 -28.68
C ASP A 595 -5.30 -14.36 -29.00
N MET A 596 -6.14 -14.50 -27.97
CA MET A 596 -7.59 -14.60 -28.14
C MET A 596 -8.21 -13.32 -28.75
N LEU A 597 -7.70 -12.13 -28.41
CA LEU A 597 -8.29 -10.85 -28.83
C LEU A 597 -7.67 -10.27 -30.11
N MET A 598 -6.45 -10.65 -30.47
CA MET A 598 -5.73 -10.12 -31.64
C MET A 598 -6.48 -10.26 -32.96
N PRO A 599 -7.20 -11.38 -33.28
CA PRO A 599 -7.95 -11.50 -34.52
C PRO A 599 -9.02 -10.43 -34.70
N ASP A 600 -9.72 -10.03 -33.63
CA ASP A 600 -10.76 -8.99 -33.69
C ASP A 600 -10.15 -7.62 -33.96
N LEU A 601 -9.00 -7.31 -33.35
CA LEU A 601 -8.26 -6.07 -33.59
C LEU A 601 -7.74 -6.00 -35.05
N ALA A 602 -7.24 -7.09 -35.59
CA ALA A 602 -6.80 -7.18 -36.99
C ALA A 602 -7.96 -6.95 -37.98
N ALA A 603 -9.12 -7.56 -37.74
CA ALA A 603 -10.32 -7.39 -38.56
C ALA A 603 -10.86 -5.96 -38.53
N GLU A 604 -10.81 -5.28 -37.38
CA GLU A 604 -11.17 -3.85 -37.27
C GLU A 604 -10.22 -2.97 -38.06
N ALA A 605 -8.92 -3.24 -38.04
CA ALA A 605 -7.91 -2.49 -38.79
C ALA A 605 -8.06 -2.64 -40.31
N GLU A 606 -8.49 -3.79 -40.79
CA GLU A 606 -8.80 -4.02 -42.20
C GLU A 606 -10.04 -3.26 -42.63
N LYS A 607 -11.12 -3.28 -41.83
CA LYS A 607 -12.35 -2.50 -42.11
C LYS A 607 -12.12 -0.99 -42.15
N ALA A 608 -11.18 -0.49 -41.36
CA ALA A 608 -10.85 0.94 -41.32
C ALA A 608 -10.03 1.40 -42.54
N LYS A 609 -9.48 0.49 -43.35
CA LYS A 609 -8.75 0.77 -44.58
C LYS A 609 -9.64 0.77 -45.84
N LEU A 610 -10.85 0.23 -45.72
CA LEU A 610 -11.89 0.23 -46.76
C LEU A 610 -12.80 1.45 -46.63
#